data_65e8cc79ccd14dc65eb37e49841227e1
#
_entry.id   65e8cc79ccd14dc65eb37e49841227e1
#
_cell.length_a   1.000
_cell.length_b   1.000
_cell.length_c   1.000
_cell.angle_alpha   90.00
_cell.angle_beta   90.00
_cell.angle_gamma   90.00
#
_symmetry.space_group_name_H-M   'P 1'
#
loop_
_entity.id
_entity.type
_entity.pdbx_description
1 polymer ?
#
loop_
_entity_poly.entity_id
_entity_poly.type
_entity_poly.pdbx_seq_one_letter_code
_entity_poly.pdbx_strand_id
1 'polypeptide(L)'
;MQNLAVPPAVGNLIARLPVTPPSLAFSLAANRLLWPELKAMDWQPLAGRRYAIRVKDLGLLLRFTLTSRGFSPDSGTPDLTITASARDFLLLLGRREDPDTLFFSRRLVSEGDTELGLIVKNMLDAIDPESVFRRMPAPLAMAARRLLMSTDSAR
;
A
#
# COMPACT_ATOMS: atom_id res chain seq x y z
N MET A 1 -25.97 -2.98 -4.68
CA MET A 1 -24.61 -2.54 -4.27
C MET A 1 -23.98 -3.70 -3.52
N GLN A 2 -23.18 -4.46 -4.19
CA GLN A 2 -22.37 -5.47 -3.49
C GLN A 2 -21.19 -4.74 -2.86
N ASN A 3 -21.28 -4.49 -1.55
CA ASN A 3 -20.12 -4.24 -0.76
C ASN A 3 -19.16 -5.42 -1.01
N LEU A 4 -18.03 -5.16 -1.64
CA LEU A 4 -16.88 -6.05 -1.59
C LEU A 4 -16.31 -6.02 -0.16
N ALA A 5 -17.17 -6.31 0.80
CA ALA A 5 -16.73 -6.63 2.14
C ALA A 5 -16.09 -8.01 2.05
N VAL A 6 -14.80 -8.07 2.28
CA VAL A 6 -14.10 -9.36 2.45
C VAL A 6 -14.89 -10.16 3.49
N PRO A 7 -15.33 -11.39 3.18
CA PRO A 7 -16.08 -12.19 4.14
C PRO A 7 -15.30 -12.26 5.47
N PRO A 8 -15.98 -12.15 6.63
CA PRO A 8 -15.31 -12.18 7.94
C PRO A 8 -14.41 -13.40 8.13
N ALA A 9 -14.79 -14.53 7.51
CA ALA A 9 -14.00 -15.75 7.55
C ALA A 9 -12.63 -15.59 6.86
N VAL A 10 -12.58 -14.89 5.74
CA VAL A 10 -11.32 -14.62 5.02
C VAL A 10 -10.45 -13.64 5.81
N GLY A 11 -11.04 -12.58 6.35
CA GLY A 11 -10.34 -11.64 7.21
C GLY A 11 -9.74 -12.31 8.45
N ASN A 12 -10.49 -13.20 9.10
CA ASN A 12 -10.02 -13.96 10.24
C ASN A 12 -8.89 -14.94 9.88
N LEU A 13 -8.96 -15.56 8.73
CA LEU A 13 -7.91 -16.45 8.25
C LEU A 13 -6.61 -15.68 7.96
N ILE A 14 -6.71 -14.55 7.29
CA ILE A 14 -5.56 -13.68 6.97
C ILE A 14 -4.93 -13.14 8.27
N ALA A 15 -5.75 -12.73 9.24
CA ALA A 15 -5.28 -12.20 10.52
C ALA A 15 -4.51 -13.25 11.36
N ARG A 16 -4.74 -14.53 11.13
CA ARG A 16 -4.04 -15.64 11.81
C ARG A 16 -2.71 -16.01 11.16
N LEU A 17 -2.44 -15.51 9.93
CA LEU A 17 -1.18 -15.79 9.27
C LEU A 17 -0.03 -15.10 10.02
N PRO A 18 1.14 -15.76 10.14
CA PRO A 18 2.35 -15.09 10.60
C PRO A 18 2.62 -13.85 9.74
N VAL A 19 3.12 -12.77 10.35
CA VAL A 19 3.40 -11.51 9.63
C VAL A 19 4.39 -11.71 8.49
N THR A 20 5.35 -12.62 8.67
CA THR A 20 6.44 -12.85 7.70
C THR A 20 5.96 -13.29 6.30
N PRO A 21 5.08 -14.30 6.12
CA PRO A 21 4.59 -14.68 4.79
C PRO A 21 3.82 -13.58 4.05
N PRO A 22 2.87 -12.85 4.66
CA PRO A 22 2.24 -11.71 4.01
C PRO A 22 3.23 -10.59 3.66
N SER A 23 4.19 -10.30 4.54
CA SER A 23 5.22 -9.28 4.31
C SER A 23 6.15 -9.67 3.17
N LEU A 24 6.50 -10.95 3.06
CA LEU A 24 7.28 -11.46 1.93
C LEU A 24 6.50 -11.32 0.62
N ALA A 25 5.25 -11.73 0.58
CA ALA A 25 4.40 -11.61 -0.61
C ALA A 25 4.24 -10.15 -1.03
N PHE A 26 4.02 -9.25 -0.09
CA PHE A 26 3.97 -7.81 -0.34
C PHE A 26 5.30 -7.29 -0.92
N SER A 27 6.42 -7.66 -0.31
CA SER A 27 7.74 -7.20 -0.76
C SER A 27 8.04 -7.67 -2.18
N LEU A 28 7.68 -8.90 -2.55
CA LEU A 28 7.84 -9.41 -3.90
C LEU A 28 6.96 -8.63 -4.89
N ALA A 29 5.71 -8.37 -4.55
CA ALA A 29 4.79 -7.59 -5.38
C ALA A 29 5.27 -6.14 -5.53
N ALA A 30 5.67 -5.49 -4.44
CA ALA A 30 6.17 -4.12 -4.44
C ALA A 30 7.47 -3.99 -5.24
N ASN A 31 8.36 -4.97 -5.18
CA ASN A 31 9.57 -4.99 -6.01
C ASN A 31 9.26 -5.05 -7.50
N ARG A 32 8.21 -5.75 -7.87
CA ARG A 32 7.79 -5.82 -9.27
C ARG A 32 7.06 -4.55 -9.73
N LEU A 33 6.18 -4.01 -8.88
CA LEU A 33 5.24 -2.96 -9.26
C LEU A 33 5.75 -1.54 -8.96
N LEU A 34 6.42 -1.35 -7.82
CA LEU A 34 6.77 -0.03 -7.31
C LEU A 34 8.27 0.26 -7.37
N TRP A 35 9.11 -0.73 -7.13
CA TRP A 35 10.56 -0.52 -7.08
C TRP A 35 11.17 0.05 -8.35
N PRO A 36 10.73 -0.33 -9.58
CA PRO A 36 11.25 0.29 -10.79
C PRO A 36 11.02 1.81 -10.85
N GLU A 37 9.91 2.29 -10.28
CA GLU A 37 9.63 3.74 -10.17
C GLU A 37 10.47 4.38 -9.07
N LEU A 38 10.51 3.76 -7.88
CA LEU A 38 11.21 4.32 -6.73
C LEU A 38 12.72 4.40 -6.92
N LYS A 39 13.33 3.40 -7.51
CA LYS A 39 14.79 3.39 -7.72
C LYS A 39 15.28 4.48 -8.68
N ALA A 40 14.38 5.02 -9.51
CA ALA A 40 14.67 6.14 -10.40
C ALA A 40 14.56 7.51 -9.70
N MET A 41 14.02 7.54 -8.49
CA MET A 41 13.90 8.73 -7.66
C MET A 41 15.02 8.77 -6.61
N ASP A 42 15.10 9.87 -5.85
CA ASP A 42 15.94 9.93 -4.65
C ASP A 42 15.26 9.19 -3.49
N TRP A 43 15.46 7.88 -3.43
CA TRP A 43 14.91 7.01 -2.39
C TRP A 43 15.81 6.89 -1.15
N GLN A 44 17.01 7.46 -1.16
CA GLN A 44 17.97 7.38 -0.07
C GLN A 44 17.40 7.77 1.31
N PRO A 45 16.54 8.80 1.42
CA PRO A 45 15.94 9.13 2.72
C PRO A 45 15.08 8.01 3.31
N LEU A 46 14.62 7.07 2.50
CA LEU A 46 13.80 5.92 2.90
C LEU A 46 14.65 4.68 3.26
N ALA A 47 15.94 4.70 2.92
CA ALA A 47 16.81 3.53 3.06
C ALA A 47 17.02 3.14 4.53
N GLY A 48 16.93 1.85 4.82
CA GLY A 48 17.20 1.29 6.15
C GLY A 48 16.16 1.61 7.21
N ARG A 49 15.11 2.37 6.87
CA ARG A 49 13.99 2.65 7.76
C ARG A 49 12.99 1.49 7.73
N ARG A 50 12.23 1.35 8.80
CA ARG A 50 11.25 0.26 8.96
C ARG A 50 9.84 0.78 8.79
N TYR A 51 9.08 0.08 7.98
CA TYR A 51 7.70 0.47 7.61
C TYR A 51 6.72 -0.62 7.96
N ALA A 52 5.50 -0.22 8.32
CA ALA A 52 4.36 -1.10 8.41
C ALA A 52 3.17 -0.51 7.65
N ILE A 53 2.49 -1.38 6.92
CA ILE A 53 1.20 -1.07 6.30
C ILE A 53 0.14 -1.95 6.98
N ARG A 54 -0.86 -1.31 7.55
CA ARG A 54 -2.01 -2.00 8.16
C ARG A 54 -3.22 -1.84 7.26
N VAL A 55 -3.67 -2.94 6.70
CA VAL A 55 -4.93 -3.00 5.93
C VAL A 55 -6.04 -3.40 6.89
N LYS A 56 -6.75 -2.41 7.44
CA LYS A 56 -7.61 -2.59 8.60
C LYS A 56 -8.82 -3.49 8.38
N ASP A 57 -9.39 -3.49 7.18
CA ASP A 57 -10.55 -4.33 6.82
C ASP A 57 -10.17 -5.80 6.57
N LEU A 58 -8.90 -6.07 6.29
CA LEU A 58 -8.36 -7.42 6.13
C LEU A 58 -7.66 -7.94 7.39
N GLY A 59 -7.44 -7.09 8.41
CA GLY A 59 -6.63 -7.42 9.56
C GLY A 59 -5.18 -7.75 9.22
N LEU A 60 -4.68 -7.21 8.11
CA LEU A 60 -3.37 -7.52 7.55
C LEU A 60 -2.34 -6.49 8.00
N LEU A 61 -1.20 -6.96 8.50
CA LEU A 61 -0.05 -6.15 8.86
C LEU A 61 1.15 -6.56 8.02
N LEU A 62 1.63 -5.64 7.19
CA LEU A 62 2.76 -5.83 6.30
C LEU A 62 3.94 -5.03 6.81
N ARG A 63 5.05 -5.68 7.13
CA ARG A 63 6.27 -5.05 7.62
C ARG A 63 7.40 -5.22 6.62
N PHE A 64 8.08 -4.13 6.32
CA PHE A 64 9.18 -4.14 5.36
C PHE A 64 10.19 -3.03 5.63
N THR A 65 11.32 -3.15 4.97
CA THR A 65 12.35 -2.11 4.88
C THR A 65 12.75 -1.90 3.42
N LEU A 66 13.41 -0.80 3.12
CA LEU A 66 13.97 -0.51 1.80
C LEU A 66 15.50 -0.62 1.84
N THR A 67 16.04 -1.39 0.91
CA THR A 67 17.46 -1.57 0.69
C THR A 67 17.83 -1.23 -0.75
N SER A 68 19.11 -1.26 -1.09
CA SER A 68 19.56 -1.08 -2.48
C SER A 68 19.02 -2.14 -3.44
N ARG A 69 18.46 -3.23 -2.93
CA ARG A 69 17.81 -4.30 -3.70
C ARG A 69 16.30 -4.16 -3.77
N GLY A 70 15.72 -3.15 -3.12
CA GLY A 70 14.30 -2.87 -3.08
C GLY A 70 13.66 -3.18 -1.73
N PHE A 71 12.40 -3.59 -1.79
CA PHE A 71 11.61 -3.96 -0.61
C PHE A 71 12.06 -5.30 -0.05
N SER A 72 12.22 -5.37 1.26
CA SER A 72 12.57 -6.59 1.99
C SER A 72 11.67 -6.73 3.21
N PRO A 73 11.13 -7.93 3.52
CA PRO A 73 10.33 -8.11 4.73
C PRO A 73 11.18 -7.83 5.97
N ASP A 74 10.57 -7.25 6.99
CA ASP A 74 11.22 -6.91 8.26
C ASP A 74 10.28 -7.23 9.42
N SER A 75 10.85 -7.58 10.58
CA SER A 75 10.08 -7.92 11.78
C SER A 75 10.31 -6.94 12.93
N GLY A 76 11.13 -5.91 12.72
CA GLY A 76 11.43 -4.92 13.75
C GLY A 76 10.29 -3.92 13.99
N THR A 77 10.45 -3.10 15.02
CA THR A 77 9.50 -2.02 15.32
C THR A 77 9.50 -0.99 14.17
N PRO A 78 8.33 -0.67 13.60
CA PRO A 78 8.26 0.30 12.50
C PRO A 78 8.62 1.71 12.95
N ASP A 79 9.32 2.43 12.07
CA ASP A 79 9.52 3.89 12.19
C ASP A 79 8.27 4.65 11.73
N LEU A 80 7.55 4.07 10.78
CA LEU A 80 6.32 4.62 10.21
C LEU A 80 5.31 3.50 9.98
N THR A 81 4.08 3.71 10.45
CA THR A 81 2.93 2.83 10.18
C THR A 81 1.85 3.62 9.46
N ILE A 82 1.38 3.09 8.34
CA ILE A 82 0.27 3.66 7.57
C ILE A 82 -0.90 2.69 7.62
N THR A 83 -2.04 3.18 8.05
CA THR A 83 -3.26 2.38 8.20
C THR A 83 -4.36 2.93 7.30
N ALA A 84 -4.97 2.07 6.50
CA ALA A 84 -6.13 2.37 5.69
C ALA A 84 -6.88 1.08 5.33
N SER A 85 -8.05 1.20 4.70
CA SER A 85 -8.72 0.04 4.09
C SER A 85 -8.04 -0.36 2.78
N ALA A 86 -8.28 -1.60 2.33
CA ALA A 86 -7.79 -2.07 1.04
C ALA A 86 -8.27 -1.16 -0.10
N ARG A 87 -9.52 -0.74 -0.06
CA ARG A 87 -10.10 0.20 -1.03
C ARG A 87 -9.37 1.54 -1.04
N ASP A 88 -9.11 2.12 0.13
CA ASP A 88 -8.45 3.42 0.23
C ASP A 88 -7.00 3.37 -0.27
N PHE A 89 -6.29 2.28 -0.02
CA PHE A 89 -4.97 2.06 -0.62
C PHE A 89 -5.04 1.99 -2.15
N LEU A 90 -6.05 1.32 -2.69
CA LEU A 90 -6.25 1.22 -4.12
C LEU A 90 -6.59 2.57 -4.76
N LEU A 91 -7.46 3.37 -4.10
CA LEU A 91 -7.79 4.73 -4.54
C LEU A 91 -6.56 5.65 -4.53
N LEU A 92 -5.73 5.52 -3.51
CA LEU A 92 -4.48 6.25 -3.39
C LEU A 92 -3.50 5.88 -4.52
N LEU A 93 -3.30 4.59 -4.75
CA LEU A 93 -2.41 4.09 -5.80
C LEU A 93 -2.88 4.48 -7.20
N GLY A 94 -4.19 4.45 -7.44
CA GLY A 94 -4.81 4.84 -8.71
C GLY A 94 -5.00 6.34 -8.89
N ARG A 95 -4.58 7.16 -7.92
CA ARG A 95 -4.79 8.63 -7.88
C ARG A 95 -6.25 9.07 -8.04
N ARG A 96 -7.18 8.27 -7.55
CA ARG A 96 -8.61 8.61 -7.51
C ARG A 96 -8.97 9.45 -6.28
N GLU A 97 -8.17 9.33 -5.23
CA GLU A 97 -8.26 10.14 -4.03
C GLU A 97 -6.88 10.72 -3.69
N ASP A 98 -6.87 11.97 -3.26
CA ASP A 98 -5.66 12.63 -2.78
C ASP A 98 -5.29 12.14 -1.38
N PRO A 99 -3.99 11.90 -1.08
CA PRO A 99 -3.54 11.49 0.26
C PRO A 99 -4.00 12.44 1.36
N ASP A 100 -3.98 13.75 1.12
CA ASP A 100 -4.42 14.73 2.11
C ASP A 100 -5.91 14.61 2.42
N THR A 101 -6.74 14.39 1.42
CA THR A 101 -8.17 14.16 1.59
C THR A 101 -8.45 12.94 2.46
N LEU A 102 -7.74 11.83 2.20
CA LEU A 102 -7.86 10.61 3.01
C LEU A 102 -7.37 10.83 4.45
N PHE A 103 -6.29 11.58 4.62
CA PHE A 103 -5.75 11.91 5.93
C PHE A 103 -6.72 12.77 6.76
N PHE A 104 -7.24 13.86 6.18
CA PHE A 104 -8.15 14.76 6.88
C PHE A 104 -9.52 14.11 7.18
N SER A 105 -9.97 13.19 6.36
CA SER A 105 -11.18 12.40 6.61
C SER A 105 -10.95 11.20 7.55
N ARG A 106 -9.74 11.03 8.06
CA ARG A 106 -9.32 9.92 8.93
C ARG A 106 -9.46 8.53 8.30
N ARG A 107 -9.52 8.46 6.99
CA ARG A 107 -9.48 7.21 6.22
C ARG A 107 -8.07 6.68 6.06
N LEU A 108 -7.08 7.57 6.07
CA LEU A 108 -5.65 7.26 6.09
C LEU A 108 -5.07 7.77 7.40
N VAL A 109 -4.45 6.89 8.19
CA VAL A 109 -3.79 7.23 9.44
C VAL A 109 -2.30 6.93 9.33
N SER A 110 -1.49 7.93 9.66
CA SER A 110 -0.03 7.83 9.68
C SER A 110 0.45 8.00 11.12
N GLU A 111 1.21 7.03 11.61
CA GLU A 111 1.76 7.00 12.96
C GLU A 111 3.27 6.81 12.92
N GLY A 112 3.99 7.48 13.80
CA GLY A 112 5.44 7.40 13.92
C GLY A 112 6.14 8.66 13.42
N ASP A 113 7.20 8.50 12.65
CA ASP A 113 8.03 9.61 12.15
C ASP A 113 7.26 10.45 11.11
N THR A 114 6.89 11.67 11.49
CA THR A 114 6.09 12.58 10.66
C THR A 114 6.85 13.03 9.41
N GLU A 115 8.15 13.28 9.52
CA GLU A 115 8.97 13.69 8.40
C GLU A 115 9.09 12.55 7.37
N LEU A 116 9.30 11.33 7.85
CA LEU A 116 9.32 10.14 7.01
C LEU A 116 7.98 9.94 6.30
N GLY A 117 6.86 10.17 6.99
CA GLY A 117 5.52 10.12 6.41
C GLY A 117 5.34 11.11 5.27
N LEU A 118 5.86 12.31 5.40
CA LEU A 118 5.81 13.32 4.35
C LEU A 118 6.65 12.93 3.13
N ILE A 119 7.83 12.37 3.34
CA ILE A 119 8.69 11.86 2.25
C ILE A 119 7.98 10.75 1.49
N VAL A 120 7.41 9.78 2.19
CA VAL A 120 6.64 8.67 1.58
C VAL A 120 5.47 9.21 0.76
N LYS A 121 4.71 10.15 1.30
CA LYS A 121 3.60 10.79 0.59
C LYS A 121 4.06 11.42 -0.71
N ASN A 122 5.12 12.22 -0.67
CA ASN A 122 5.64 12.91 -1.84
C ASN A 122 6.14 11.92 -2.91
N MET A 123 6.74 10.82 -2.49
CA MET A 123 7.19 9.78 -3.42
C MET A 123 6.01 9.03 -4.05
N LEU A 124 4.98 8.73 -3.29
CA LEU A 124 3.75 8.13 -3.83
C LEU A 124 3.07 9.04 -4.85
N ASP A 125 3.03 10.34 -4.60
CA ASP A 125 2.47 11.32 -5.54
C ASP A 125 3.27 11.39 -6.85
N ALA A 126 4.54 11.06 -6.82
CA ALA A 126 5.40 11.07 -8.00
C ALA A 126 5.33 9.79 -8.85
N ILE A 127 4.71 8.71 -8.32
CA ILE A 127 4.55 7.44 -9.05
C ILE A 127 3.45 7.59 -10.11
N ASP A 128 3.73 7.16 -11.34
CA ASP A 128 2.75 7.06 -12.42
C ASP A 128 1.89 5.80 -12.23
N PRO A 129 0.58 5.94 -11.97
CA PRO A 129 -0.31 4.78 -11.80
C PRO A 129 -0.34 3.86 -13.02
N GLU A 130 -0.31 4.40 -14.22
CA GLU A 130 -0.35 3.60 -15.45
C GLU A 130 0.88 2.70 -15.58
N SER A 131 2.05 3.16 -15.17
CA SER A 131 3.26 2.34 -15.13
C SER A 131 3.12 1.16 -14.17
N VAL A 132 2.50 1.37 -13.02
CA VAL A 132 2.22 0.32 -12.04
C VAL A 132 1.22 -0.70 -12.60
N PHE A 133 0.11 -0.24 -13.18
CA PHE A 133 -0.91 -1.13 -13.76
C PHE A 133 -0.37 -1.95 -14.93
N ARG A 134 0.51 -1.40 -15.75
CA ARG A 134 1.15 -2.13 -16.86
C ARG A 134 2.03 -3.29 -16.37
N ARG A 135 2.61 -3.17 -15.19
CA ARG A 135 3.43 -4.24 -14.58
C ARG A 135 2.61 -5.31 -13.89
N MET A 136 1.33 -5.04 -13.62
CA MET A 136 0.43 -6.03 -13.03
C MET A 136 0.10 -7.13 -14.04
N PRO A 137 -0.06 -8.39 -13.58
CA PRO A 137 -0.72 -9.42 -14.40
C PRO A 137 -2.09 -8.94 -14.85
N ALA A 138 -2.46 -9.23 -16.11
CA ALA A 138 -3.69 -8.72 -16.73
C ALA A 138 -4.97 -8.93 -15.89
N PRO A 139 -5.22 -10.09 -15.25
CA PRO A 139 -6.40 -10.30 -14.43
C PRO A 139 -6.45 -9.35 -13.22
N LEU A 140 -5.30 -9.10 -12.57
CA LEU A 140 -5.21 -8.20 -11.42
C LEU A 140 -5.38 -6.74 -11.83
N ALA A 141 -4.79 -6.32 -12.94
CA ALA A 141 -4.93 -4.98 -13.47
C ALA A 141 -6.40 -4.69 -13.84
N MET A 142 -7.07 -5.63 -14.47
CA MET A 142 -8.49 -5.51 -14.81
C MET A 142 -9.38 -5.42 -13.57
N ALA A 143 -9.13 -6.24 -12.55
CA ALA A 143 -9.86 -6.20 -11.29
C ALA A 143 -9.66 -4.84 -10.56
N ALA A 144 -8.44 -4.36 -10.49
CA ALA A 144 -8.11 -3.08 -9.88
C ALA A 144 -8.81 -1.91 -10.62
N ARG A 145 -8.77 -1.89 -11.95
CA ARG A 145 -9.44 -0.87 -12.75
C ARG A 145 -10.96 -0.91 -12.57
N ARG A 146 -11.57 -2.08 -12.50
CA ARG A 146 -13.02 -2.22 -12.24
C ARG A 146 -13.41 -1.67 -10.88
N LEU A 147 -12.62 -1.96 -9.84
CA LEU A 147 -12.85 -1.42 -8.50
C LEU A 147 -12.74 0.11 -8.47
N LEU A 148 -11.80 0.68 -9.19
CA LEU A 148 -11.66 2.13 -9.30
C LEU A 148 -12.83 2.78 -10.05
N MET A 149 -13.30 2.16 -11.14
CA MET A 149 -14.43 2.65 -11.92
C MET A 149 -15.76 2.59 -11.16
N SER A 150 -15.97 1.55 -10.35
CA SER A 150 -17.19 1.42 -9.54
C SER A 150 -17.32 2.53 -8.49
N THR A 151 -16.23 3.17 -8.15
CA THR A 151 -16.22 4.29 -7.20
C THR A 151 -16.73 5.58 -7.84
N ASP A 152 -16.49 5.79 -9.12
CA ASP A 152 -16.94 7.00 -9.84
C ASP A 152 -18.46 6.99 -10.07
N SER A 153 -19.09 5.82 -10.13
CA SER A 153 -20.54 5.69 -10.31
C SER A 153 -21.34 5.92 -9.04
N ALA A 154 -20.69 6.04 -7.89
CA ALA A 154 -21.35 6.24 -6.59
C ALA A 154 -21.33 7.71 -6.11
N ARG A 155 -20.91 8.64 -6.96
CA ARG A 155 -20.92 10.09 -6.68
C ARG A 155 -22.03 10.83 -7.40
#